data_924c81422b1f76cd2b7a6e8254f1a678
#
_entry.id   924c81422b1f76cd2b7a6e8254f1a678
#
_cell.length_a   1.000
_cell.length_b   1.000
_cell.length_c   1.000
_cell.angle_alpha   90.00
_cell.angle_beta   90.00
_cell.angle_gamma   90.00
#
_symmetry.space_group_name_H-M   'P 1'
#
loop_
_entity.id
_entity.type
_entity.pdbx_description
1 polymer ?
#
loop_
_entity_poly.entity_id
_entity_poly.type
_entity_poly.pdbx_seq_one_letter_code
_entity_poly.pdbx_strand_id
1 'polypeptide(L)'
;MRRDFRIFALAGIGLTAACATVPAPGDPAVPVYAVAETQPVVTANEDAADDPAIWRNAAAPADSLIVATDKKAGLYVYDLGGQPQSFTAHAALNNVDLVDMEDQGIVVFASDRSDLAQARIALFRLDTASGSLVELGSVASGPGEAYGICG
;
A
#
# COMPACT_ATOMS: atom_id res chain seq x y z
N MET A 1 -59.49 -55.03 7.55
CA MET A 1 -58.78 -53.92 8.26
C MET A 1 -57.78 -53.25 7.32
N ARG A 2 -58.11 -52.13 6.74
CA ARG A 2 -57.20 -51.32 5.90
C ARG A 2 -56.76 -50.19 6.75
N ARG A 3 -55.41 -50.04 6.90
CA ARG A 3 -54.78 -48.93 7.57
C ARG A 3 -54.39 -47.90 6.53
N ASP A 4 -55.00 -46.74 6.58
CA ASP A 4 -54.66 -45.58 5.74
C ASP A 4 -53.44 -44.85 6.37
N PHE A 5 -52.37 -44.84 5.63
CA PHE A 5 -51.15 -44.16 6.01
C PHE A 5 -51.20 -42.77 5.40
N ARG A 6 -51.43 -41.72 6.24
CA ARG A 6 -51.40 -40.32 5.79
C ARG A 6 -49.99 -39.82 5.89
N ILE A 7 -49.39 -39.53 4.75
CA ILE A 7 -48.11 -38.88 4.62
C ILE A 7 -48.31 -37.36 4.80
N PHE A 8 -47.80 -36.80 5.87
CA PHE A 8 -47.68 -35.35 6.04
C PHE A 8 -46.42 -34.88 5.34
N ALA A 9 -46.57 -34.11 4.26
CA ALA A 9 -45.47 -33.38 3.61
C ALA A 9 -45.22 -32.08 4.39
N LEU A 10 -44.07 -31.98 5.10
CA LEU A 10 -43.59 -30.72 5.63
C LEU A 10 -42.96 -29.91 4.50
N ALA A 11 -43.62 -28.83 4.12
CA ALA A 11 -43.03 -27.82 3.25
C ALA A 11 -42.10 -26.96 4.06
N GLY A 12 -40.77 -27.14 3.88
CA GLY A 12 -39.74 -26.29 4.44
C GLY A 12 -39.68 -24.93 3.71
N ILE A 13 -40.08 -23.87 4.39
CA ILE A 13 -39.92 -22.50 3.89
C ILE A 13 -38.44 -22.09 4.12
N GLY A 14 -37.65 -22.14 3.05
CA GLY A 14 -36.28 -21.61 3.07
C GLY A 14 -36.34 -20.08 3.16
N LEU A 15 -35.92 -19.50 4.29
CA LEU A 15 -35.60 -18.06 4.39
C LEU A 15 -34.30 -17.81 3.65
N THR A 16 -34.38 -17.28 2.44
CA THR A 16 -33.24 -16.67 1.78
C THR A 16 -33.01 -15.29 2.40
N ALA A 17 -32.03 -15.16 3.30
CA ALA A 17 -31.57 -13.88 3.76
C ALA A 17 -30.83 -13.18 2.58
N ALA A 18 -31.54 -12.32 1.86
CA ALA A 18 -30.93 -11.40 0.92
C ALA A 18 -30.15 -10.37 1.74
N CYS A 19 -28.81 -10.36 1.63
CA CYS A 19 -27.99 -9.25 2.09
C CYS A 19 -28.34 -8.03 1.24
N ALA A 20 -29.33 -7.25 1.67
CA ALA A 20 -29.56 -5.93 1.10
C ALA A 20 -28.46 -5.02 1.60
N THR A 21 -27.51 -4.65 0.73
CA THR A 21 -26.59 -3.53 0.99
C THR A 21 -27.43 -2.26 1.04
N VAL A 22 -27.73 -1.79 2.23
CA VAL A 22 -28.31 -0.46 2.43
C VAL A 22 -27.19 0.55 2.13
N PRO A 23 -27.33 1.42 1.12
CA PRO A 23 -26.36 2.49 0.92
C PRO A 23 -26.27 3.33 2.19
N ALA A 24 -25.08 3.48 2.75
CA ALA A 24 -24.90 4.39 3.87
C ALA A 24 -25.29 5.81 3.42
N PRO A 25 -26.19 6.50 4.16
CA PRO A 25 -26.49 7.88 3.85
C PRO A 25 -25.23 8.73 4.09
N GLY A 26 -24.72 9.32 3.05
CA GLY A 26 -23.57 10.21 3.07
C GLY A 26 -23.74 11.28 2.01
N ASP A 27 -23.02 12.38 2.16
CA ASP A 27 -22.96 13.40 1.11
C ASP A 27 -22.38 12.79 -0.16
N PRO A 28 -22.83 13.21 -1.35
CA PRO A 28 -22.24 12.78 -2.61
C PRO A 28 -20.73 13.03 -2.60
N ALA A 29 -19.94 12.05 -3.04
CA ALA A 29 -18.50 12.24 -3.16
C ALA A 29 -18.18 13.42 -4.08
N VAL A 30 -17.32 14.31 -3.59
CA VAL A 30 -16.82 15.42 -4.42
C VAL A 30 -15.84 14.84 -5.43
N PRO A 31 -16.04 15.03 -6.75
CA PRO A 31 -15.09 14.54 -7.74
C PRO A 31 -13.76 15.27 -7.61
N VAL A 32 -12.67 14.50 -7.51
CA VAL A 32 -11.31 15.01 -7.51
C VAL A 32 -10.62 14.51 -8.77
N TYR A 33 -9.99 15.41 -9.51
CA TYR A 33 -9.27 15.09 -10.73
C TYR A 33 -7.77 15.17 -10.49
N ALA A 34 -7.03 14.17 -10.97
CA ALA A 34 -5.57 14.21 -10.95
C ALA A 34 -5.06 15.40 -11.77
N VAL A 35 -4.13 16.16 -11.20
CA VAL A 35 -3.49 17.30 -11.87
C VAL A 35 -2.11 16.96 -12.40
N ALA A 36 -1.52 15.86 -11.94
CA ALA A 36 -0.25 15.29 -12.38
C ALA A 36 -0.26 13.77 -12.16
N GLU A 37 0.63 13.09 -12.86
CA GLU A 37 0.90 11.66 -12.71
C GLU A 37 2.41 11.45 -12.64
N THR A 38 2.86 10.45 -11.87
CA THR A 38 4.26 10.04 -11.88
C THR A 38 4.60 9.32 -13.19
N GLN A 39 5.86 9.40 -13.61
CA GLN A 39 6.35 8.48 -14.62
C GLN A 39 6.14 7.04 -14.13
N PRO A 40 5.75 6.10 -15.01
CA PRO A 40 5.53 4.72 -14.61
C PRO A 40 6.82 4.07 -14.08
N VAL A 41 6.65 3.13 -13.17
CA VAL A 41 7.75 2.27 -12.72
C VAL A 41 8.31 1.45 -13.88
N VAL A 42 9.56 0.99 -13.76
CA VAL A 42 10.23 0.26 -14.85
C VAL A 42 9.62 -1.13 -15.09
N THR A 43 9.09 -1.76 -14.07
CA THR A 43 8.44 -3.07 -14.19
C THR A 43 7.11 -2.94 -14.92
N ALA A 44 7.04 -3.47 -16.14
CA ALA A 44 5.87 -3.38 -17.00
C ALA A 44 5.12 -4.73 -17.09
N ASN A 45 3.81 -4.65 -17.32
CA ASN A 45 2.91 -5.80 -17.49
C ASN A 45 2.81 -6.76 -16.30
N GLU A 46 3.15 -6.27 -15.11
CA GLU A 46 3.05 -6.98 -13.84
C GLU A 46 2.39 -6.09 -12.79
N ASP A 47 1.97 -6.69 -11.68
CA ASP A 47 1.55 -5.98 -10.48
C ASP A 47 2.79 -5.46 -9.72
N ALA A 48 3.23 -4.26 -10.06
CA ALA A 48 4.49 -3.69 -9.61
C ALA A 48 4.34 -2.36 -8.86
N ALA A 49 3.69 -1.38 -9.45
CA ALA A 49 3.40 -0.12 -8.75
C ALA A 49 2.40 -0.38 -7.62
N ASP A 50 2.71 0.07 -6.40
CA ASP A 50 1.87 -0.24 -5.24
C ASP A 50 1.60 1.00 -4.38
N ASP A 51 2.48 1.31 -3.45
CA ASP A 51 2.20 2.24 -2.36
C ASP A 51 3.10 3.48 -2.41
N PRO A 52 2.57 4.70 -2.23
CA PRO A 52 3.33 5.92 -2.12
C PRO A 52 3.33 6.49 -0.70
N ALA A 53 4.47 7.05 -0.28
CA ALA A 53 4.58 7.93 0.88
C ALA A 53 5.03 9.33 0.45
N ILE A 54 4.57 10.38 1.12
CA ILE A 54 4.86 11.76 0.75
C ILE A 54 5.63 12.45 1.88
N TRP A 55 6.85 12.86 1.60
CA TRP A 55 7.54 13.82 2.44
C TRP A 55 7.10 15.24 2.05
N ARG A 56 6.48 15.92 3.01
CA ARG A 56 6.06 17.31 2.83
C ARG A 56 7.16 18.27 3.25
N ASN A 57 7.71 19.03 2.31
CA ASN A 57 8.60 20.14 2.62
C ASN A 57 7.78 21.33 3.15
N ALA A 58 7.82 21.57 4.46
CA ALA A 58 7.04 22.65 5.07
C ALA A 58 7.52 24.05 4.67
N ALA A 59 8.83 24.21 4.37
CA ALA A 59 9.43 25.48 4.00
C ALA A 59 9.20 25.83 2.52
N ALA A 60 9.18 24.83 1.66
CA ALA A 60 8.96 24.95 0.21
C ALA A 60 8.06 23.79 -0.28
N PRO A 61 6.75 23.88 -0.14
CA PRO A 61 5.84 22.77 -0.45
C PRO A 61 5.92 22.24 -1.89
N ALA A 62 6.35 23.05 -2.83
CA ALA A 62 6.58 22.63 -4.21
C ALA A 62 7.75 21.67 -4.37
N ASP A 63 8.68 21.65 -3.41
CA ASP A 63 9.87 20.79 -3.39
C ASP A 63 9.64 19.54 -2.51
N SER A 64 8.38 19.19 -2.24
CA SER A 64 8.02 17.93 -1.59
C SER A 64 8.34 16.74 -2.49
N LEU A 65 8.56 15.57 -1.88
CA LEU A 65 8.96 14.35 -2.59
C LEU A 65 7.96 13.23 -2.34
N ILE A 66 7.81 12.37 -3.33
CA ILE A 66 7.01 11.15 -3.28
C ILE A 66 7.97 9.96 -3.32
N VAL A 67 7.89 9.07 -2.33
CA VAL A 67 8.59 7.79 -2.35
C VAL A 67 7.57 6.72 -2.70
N ALA A 68 7.85 5.89 -3.72
CA ALA A 68 6.88 4.89 -4.17
C ALA A 68 7.55 3.55 -4.48
N THR A 69 6.82 2.47 -4.21
CA THR A 69 7.29 1.11 -4.45
C THR A 69 7.06 0.65 -5.89
N ASP A 70 8.11 0.07 -6.48
CA ASP A 70 8.01 -0.98 -7.47
C ASP A 70 8.27 -2.31 -6.76
N LYS A 71 7.23 -3.11 -6.53
CA LYS A 71 7.30 -4.37 -5.77
C LYS A 71 8.31 -5.37 -6.32
N LYS A 72 8.72 -5.23 -7.56
CA LYS A 72 9.64 -6.14 -8.24
C LYS A 72 11.07 -5.62 -8.29
N ALA A 73 11.23 -4.29 -8.22
CA ALA A 73 12.51 -3.66 -8.53
C ALA A 73 13.07 -2.78 -7.38
N GLY A 74 12.23 -2.06 -6.62
CA GLY A 74 12.73 -1.22 -5.53
C GLY A 74 11.89 0.01 -5.22
N LEU A 75 12.54 1.09 -4.87
CA LEU A 75 11.94 2.37 -4.51
C LEU A 75 12.31 3.46 -5.50
N TYR A 76 11.32 4.18 -5.95
CA TYR A 76 11.47 5.45 -6.66
C TYR A 76 11.29 6.62 -5.72
N VAL A 77 12.01 7.71 -5.97
CA VAL A 77 11.69 9.03 -5.44
C VAL A 77 11.31 9.92 -6.61
N TYR A 78 10.17 10.58 -6.51
CA TYR A 78 9.66 11.51 -7.51
C TYR A 78 9.50 12.91 -6.93
N ASP A 79 9.59 13.93 -7.79
CA ASP A 79 9.07 15.26 -7.46
C ASP A 79 7.53 15.32 -7.64
N LEU A 80 6.93 16.45 -7.27
CA LEU A 80 5.48 16.64 -7.44
C LEU A 80 5.03 16.77 -8.91
N GLY A 81 5.96 16.98 -9.83
CA GLY A 81 5.71 16.90 -11.27
C GLY A 81 5.74 15.47 -11.82
N GLY A 82 5.97 14.49 -10.95
CA GLY A 82 6.01 13.07 -11.31
C GLY A 82 7.32 12.62 -11.97
N GLN A 83 8.37 13.46 -11.95
CA GLN A 83 9.65 13.10 -12.53
C GLN A 83 10.51 12.34 -11.52
N PRO A 84 11.11 11.21 -11.89
CA PRO A 84 11.97 10.45 -11.00
C PRO A 84 13.25 11.24 -10.69
N GLN A 85 13.53 11.40 -9.40
CA GLN A 85 14.75 11.99 -8.87
C GLN A 85 15.80 10.90 -8.66
N SER A 86 15.39 9.74 -8.16
CA SER A 86 16.26 8.58 -7.97
C SER A 86 15.49 7.26 -8.01
N PHE A 87 16.25 6.18 -8.15
CA PHE A 87 15.79 4.82 -7.99
C PHE A 87 16.79 4.03 -7.13
N THR A 88 16.27 3.31 -6.15
CA THR A 88 17.06 2.42 -5.27
C THR A 88 16.57 0.99 -5.45
N ALA A 89 17.44 0.13 -5.99
CA ALA A 89 17.12 -1.27 -6.24
C ALA A 89 16.97 -2.04 -4.92
N HIS A 90 15.82 -2.67 -4.72
CA HIS A 90 15.53 -3.57 -3.61
C HIS A 90 14.32 -4.43 -3.97
N ALA A 91 14.54 -5.70 -4.28
CA ALA A 91 13.47 -6.60 -4.70
C ALA A 91 12.50 -6.92 -3.55
N ALA A 92 11.27 -7.27 -3.92
CA ALA A 92 10.24 -7.79 -3.01
C ALA A 92 9.77 -6.83 -1.91
N LEU A 93 9.87 -5.51 -2.10
CA LEU A 93 9.16 -4.54 -1.25
C LEU A 93 7.67 -4.55 -1.57
N ASN A 94 6.85 -4.13 -0.58
CA ASN A 94 5.40 -3.96 -0.78
C ASN A 94 4.98 -2.53 -0.40
N ASN A 95 4.49 -2.30 0.80
CA ASN A 95 4.10 -0.97 1.24
C ASN A 95 5.31 -0.14 1.72
N VAL A 96 5.20 1.16 1.61
CA VAL A 96 6.20 2.14 2.05
C VAL A 96 5.55 3.25 2.86
N ASP A 97 6.22 3.69 3.92
CA ASP A 97 5.86 4.91 4.63
C ASP A 97 7.12 5.64 5.11
N LEU A 98 6.98 6.82 5.66
CA LEU A 98 8.10 7.62 6.13
C LEU A 98 7.76 8.41 7.39
N VAL A 99 8.79 8.70 8.17
CA VAL A 99 8.68 9.53 9.35
C VAL A 99 9.77 10.60 9.35
N ASP A 100 9.37 11.82 9.71
CA ASP A 100 10.30 12.90 9.97
C ASP A 100 10.83 12.77 11.40
N MET A 101 12.10 12.43 11.54
CA MET A 101 12.79 12.29 12.81
C MET A 101 13.49 13.59 13.22
N GLU A 102 13.04 14.72 12.70
CA GLU A 102 13.59 16.06 12.96
C GLU A 102 15.10 16.13 12.66
N ASP A 103 15.93 16.37 13.69
CA ASP A 103 17.38 16.47 13.56
C ASP A 103 18.06 15.19 13.04
N GLN A 104 17.39 14.05 13.11
CA GLN A 104 17.91 12.77 12.63
C GLN A 104 17.57 12.52 11.14
N GLY A 105 16.75 13.38 10.54
CA GLY A 105 16.37 13.34 9.14
C GLY A 105 15.14 12.46 8.88
N ILE A 106 14.86 12.25 7.60
CA ILE A 106 13.67 11.50 7.16
C ILE A 106 14.03 10.03 7.02
N VAL A 107 13.36 9.19 7.78
CA VAL A 107 13.45 7.72 7.68
C VAL A 107 12.30 7.21 6.83
N VAL A 108 12.63 6.52 5.76
CA VAL A 108 11.70 5.76 4.92
C VAL A 108 11.80 4.30 5.32
N PHE A 109 10.67 3.63 5.44
CA PHE A 109 10.61 2.23 5.78
C PHE A 109 9.61 1.51 4.89
N ALA A 110 9.98 0.31 4.46
CA ALA A 110 9.15 -0.50 3.58
C ALA A 110 9.06 -1.94 4.07
N SER A 111 7.89 -2.54 3.88
CA SER A 111 7.71 -3.96 4.16
C SER A 111 8.48 -4.79 3.13
N ASP A 112 9.36 -5.67 3.62
CA ASP A 112 10.22 -6.53 2.80
C ASP A 112 9.72 -7.98 2.86
N ARG A 113 9.32 -8.49 1.71
CA ARG A 113 8.75 -9.82 1.46
C ARG A 113 9.75 -10.79 0.84
N SER A 114 11.03 -10.51 0.92
CA SER A 114 12.07 -11.39 0.37
C SER A 114 12.11 -12.76 1.06
N ASP A 115 11.66 -12.84 2.32
CA ASP A 115 11.44 -14.07 3.06
C ASP A 115 9.97 -14.16 3.51
N LEU A 116 9.21 -15.07 2.90
CA LEU A 116 7.79 -15.26 3.22
C LEU A 116 7.53 -15.89 4.59
N ALA A 117 8.55 -16.42 5.25
CA ALA A 117 8.46 -16.99 6.60
C ALA A 117 8.83 -16.00 7.69
N GLN A 118 9.55 -14.93 7.34
CA GLN A 118 10.08 -13.94 8.28
C GLN A 118 9.85 -12.52 7.74
N ALA A 119 8.83 -11.86 8.25
CA ALA A 119 8.57 -10.47 7.92
C ALA A 119 9.74 -9.57 8.32
N ARG A 120 10.12 -8.66 7.43
CA ARG A 120 11.19 -7.70 7.64
C ARG A 120 10.72 -6.29 7.26
N ILE A 121 11.40 -5.29 7.80
CA ILE A 121 11.24 -3.89 7.45
C ILE A 121 12.59 -3.41 6.92
N ALA A 122 12.63 -3.02 5.66
CA ALA A 122 13.78 -2.35 5.06
C ALA A 122 13.76 -0.86 5.45
N LEU A 123 14.90 -0.32 5.82
CA LEU A 123 15.05 1.06 6.31
C LEU A 123 15.98 1.85 5.41
N PHE A 124 15.56 3.06 5.09
CA PHE A 124 16.33 3.98 4.26
C PHE A 124 16.32 5.38 4.87
N ARG A 125 17.32 6.17 4.54
CA ARG A 125 17.34 7.62 4.81
C ARG A 125 17.09 8.36 3.50
N LEU A 126 16.09 9.25 3.50
CA LEU A 126 15.86 10.16 2.39
C LEU A 126 16.77 11.39 2.52
N ASP A 127 17.61 11.61 1.53
CA ASP A 127 18.27 12.89 1.31
C ASP A 127 17.31 13.80 0.54
N THR A 128 16.72 14.75 1.23
CA THR A 128 15.72 15.64 0.66
C THR A 128 16.28 16.68 -0.31
N ALA A 129 17.58 16.91 -0.30
CA ALA A 129 18.25 17.85 -1.21
C ALA A 129 18.50 17.23 -2.58
N SER A 130 18.84 15.95 -2.62
CA SER A 130 19.11 15.20 -3.85
C SER A 130 17.97 14.32 -4.31
N GLY A 131 16.96 14.10 -3.47
CA GLY A 131 15.89 13.13 -3.72
C GLY A 131 16.39 11.69 -3.78
N SER A 132 17.48 11.35 -3.07
CA SER A 132 18.03 10.00 -3.07
C SER A 132 17.78 9.24 -1.76
N LEU A 133 17.74 7.91 -1.84
CA LEU A 133 17.62 7.03 -0.69
C LEU A 133 18.97 6.35 -0.40
N VAL A 134 19.35 6.34 0.87
CA VAL A 134 20.50 5.59 1.38
C VAL A 134 19.99 4.48 2.27
N GLU A 135 20.26 3.22 1.91
CA GLU A 135 19.86 2.07 2.71
C GLU A 135 20.57 2.06 4.06
N LEU A 136 19.81 1.90 5.13
CA LEU A 136 20.28 1.77 6.51
C LEU A 136 20.37 0.32 6.98
N GLY A 137 19.70 -0.58 6.26
CA GLY A 137 19.59 -2.00 6.59
C GLY A 137 18.16 -2.47 6.78
N SER A 138 17.98 -3.61 7.42
CA SER A 138 16.65 -4.15 7.68
C SER A 138 16.53 -4.75 9.08
N VAL A 139 15.30 -4.77 9.61
CA VAL A 139 14.98 -5.39 10.91
C VAL A 139 13.91 -6.46 10.73
N ALA A 140 14.02 -7.56 11.48
CA ALA A 140 12.99 -8.57 11.54
C ALA A 140 11.81 -8.05 12.37
N SER A 141 10.58 -8.21 11.88
CA SER A 141 9.37 -7.73 12.54
C SER A 141 8.47 -8.86 13.07
N GLY A 142 8.73 -10.10 12.69
CA GLY A 142 7.98 -11.26 13.19
C GLY A 142 7.91 -12.41 12.18
N PRO A 143 7.30 -13.53 12.56
CA PRO A 143 7.08 -14.64 11.64
C PRO A 143 5.98 -14.30 10.63
N GLY A 144 6.10 -14.87 9.43
CA GLY A 144 5.16 -14.70 8.33
C GLY A 144 5.60 -13.65 7.31
N GLU A 145 4.75 -13.41 6.33
CA GLU A 145 5.00 -12.49 5.24
C GLU A 145 4.77 -11.03 5.68
N ALA A 146 5.67 -10.13 5.30
CA ALA A 146 5.46 -8.71 5.48
C ALA A 146 4.45 -8.17 4.45
N TYR A 147 3.53 -7.29 4.90
CA TYR A 147 2.52 -6.70 4.01
C TYR A 147 2.35 -5.21 4.31
N GLY A 148 1.15 -4.78 4.72
CA GLY A 148 0.88 -3.38 5.04
C GLY A 148 1.80 -2.85 6.14
N ILE A 149 2.27 -1.61 6.00
CA ILE A 149 3.07 -0.89 6.98
C ILE A 149 2.60 0.57 7.04
N CYS A 150 2.63 1.16 8.22
CA CYS A 150 2.38 2.58 8.44
C CYS A 150 3.13 3.06 9.68
N GLY A 151 3.52 4.35 9.71
CA GLY A 151 4.15 5.06 10.82
C GLY A 151 3.21 5.99 11.58
#